data_fda28c3124e8bf6b4af320580fd4d38a
#
_entry.id   fda28c3124e8bf6b4af320580fd4d38a
#
_cell.length_a   1.000
_cell.length_b   1.000
_cell.length_c   1.000
_cell.angle_alpha   90.00
_cell.angle_beta   90.00
_cell.angle_gamma   90.00
#
_symmetry.space_group_name_H-M   'P 1'
#
loop_
_entity.id
_entity.type
_entity.pdbx_description
1 polymer ?
#
loop_
_entity_poly.entity_id
_entity_poly.type
_entity_poly.pdbx_seq_one_letter_code
_entity_poly.pdbx_strand_id
1 'polypeptide(L)'
;ANRICCEGMVMGITITANGFYGPQGRELRLEIADKNYGKMLSGFEYKGQRLTNFEMESAMLQGLAKLMGHKAVTVCSIIAGRVSHTSNPNYKGSIGELIQLVLNKL
;
A
#
# COMPACT_ATOMS: atom_id res chain seq x y z
N ALA A 1 3.03 14.78 0.46
CA ALA A 1 1.84 14.03 0.07
C ALA A 1 0.80 14.94 -0.59
N ASN A 2 0.39 16.04 0.05
CA ASN A 2 -0.70 16.90 -0.45
C ASN A 2 -0.47 17.51 -1.86
N ARG A 3 0.78 17.68 -2.29
CA ARG A 3 1.09 18.17 -3.66
C ARG A 3 0.83 17.13 -4.75
N ILE A 4 0.93 15.86 -4.41
CA ILE A 4 0.82 14.73 -5.35
C ILE A 4 -0.61 14.20 -5.37
N CYS A 5 -1.33 14.29 -4.24
CA CYS A 5 -2.71 13.80 -4.16
C CYS A 5 -3.63 14.57 -5.13
N CYS A 6 -4.38 13.83 -5.91
CA CYS A 6 -5.33 14.37 -6.88
C CYS A 6 -6.61 13.54 -6.90
N GLU A 7 -7.58 13.99 -7.68
CA GLU A 7 -8.84 13.26 -7.86
C GLU A 7 -8.59 11.81 -8.27
N GLY A 8 -9.29 10.89 -7.67
CA GLY A 8 -9.12 9.45 -7.85
C GLY A 8 -8.05 8.79 -6.96
N MET A 9 -7.23 9.57 -6.24
CA MET A 9 -6.30 9.03 -5.25
C MET A 9 -6.91 8.99 -3.85
N VAL A 10 -6.66 7.91 -3.14
CA VAL A 10 -7.08 7.75 -1.74
C VAL A 10 -5.86 7.89 -0.84
N MET A 11 -5.97 8.79 0.14
CA MET A 11 -5.00 8.90 1.23
C MET A 11 -5.29 7.84 2.29
N GLY A 12 -4.26 7.13 2.74
CA GLY A 12 -4.42 6.10 3.75
C GLY A 12 -3.11 5.59 4.29
N ILE A 13 -3.19 4.56 5.10
CA ILE A 13 -2.03 3.91 5.71
C ILE A 13 -1.64 2.70 4.88
N THR A 14 -0.38 2.64 4.49
CA THR A 14 0.21 1.50 3.81
C THR A 14 0.93 0.61 4.81
N ILE A 15 0.73 -0.69 4.73
CA ILE A 15 1.51 -1.66 5.50
C ILE A 15 2.69 -2.14 4.64
N THR A 16 3.90 -1.91 5.14
CA THR A 16 5.09 -2.56 4.59
C THR A 16 5.25 -3.92 5.23
N ALA A 17 5.04 -4.98 4.45
CA ALA A 17 5.18 -6.35 4.90
C ALA A 17 6.51 -6.93 4.44
N ASN A 18 7.21 -7.64 5.32
CA ASN A 18 8.49 -8.29 5.03
C ASN A 18 8.34 -9.65 4.32
N GLY A 19 7.19 -9.93 3.74
CA GLY A 19 6.91 -11.13 2.97
C GLY A 19 5.56 -11.08 2.26
N PHE A 20 5.47 -11.76 1.12
CA PHE A 20 4.27 -11.70 0.28
C PHE A 20 3.11 -12.59 0.79
N TYR A 21 3.40 -13.70 1.44
CA TYR A 21 2.40 -14.67 1.86
C TYR A 21 1.91 -14.43 3.29
N GLY A 22 2.46 -15.12 4.27
CA GLY A 22 2.05 -15.06 5.67
C GLY A 22 2.01 -13.65 6.26
N PRO A 23 3.08 -12.83 6.11
CA PRO A 23 3.07 -11.45 6.60
C PRO A 23 1.99 -10.55 6.02
N GLN A 24 1.45 -10.91 4.87
CA GLN A 24 0.31 -10.25 4.26
C GLN A 24 -1.02 -11.00 4.49
N GLY A 25 -1.05 -12.01 5.36
CA GLY A 25 -2.26 -12.77 5.68
C GLY A 25 -2.75 -13.69 4.55
N ARG A 26 -1.86 -14.14 3.67
CA ARG A 26 -2.20 -15.13 2.63
C ARG A 26 -1.95 -16.54 3.15
N GLU A 27 -2.97 -17.36 3.13
CA GLU A 27 -2.88 -18.80 3.37
C GLU A 27 -2.72 -19.53 2.06
N LEU A 28 -1.76 -20.48 2.00
CA LEU A 28 -1.61 -21.44 0.92
C LEU A 28 -1.57 -22.85 1.51
N ARG A 29 -0.35 -23.42 1.66
CA ARG A 29 -0.16 -24.72 2.28
C ARG A 29 -0.12 -24.66 3.80
N LEU A 30 0.35 -23.53 4.33
CA LEU A 30 0.43 -23.26 5.76
C LEU A 30 -0.63 -22.25 6.15
N GLU A 31 -1.22 -22.47 7.29
CA GLU A 31 -2.14 -21.51 7.91
C GLU A 31 -1.37 -20.30 8.45
N ILE A 32 -2.04 -19.15 8.47
CA ILE A 32 -1.50 -17.97 9.17
C ILE A 32 -1.59 -18.18 10.68
N ALA A 33 -0.62 -17.62 11.40
CA ALA A 33 -0.53 -17.77 12.87
C ALA A 33 -1.73 -17.18 13.61
N ASP A 34 -2.33 -16.11 13.09
CA ASP A 34 -3.51 -15.46 13.67
C ASP A 34 -4.65 -15.39 12.66
N LYS A 35 -5.67 -16.22 12.87
CA LYS A 35 -6.89 -16.24 12.04
C LYS A 35 -7.67 -14.93 12.06
N ASN A 36 -7.49 -14.09 13.08
CA ASN A 36 -8.14 -12.78 13.19
C ASN A 36 -7.36 -11.66 12.50
N TYR A 37 -6.19 -11.95 11.92
CA TYR A 37 -5.31 -10.95 11.33
C TYR A 37 -6.04 -10.03 10.34
N GLY A 38 -6.80 -10.58 9.41
CA GLY A 38 -7.57 -9.81 8.43
C GLY A 38 -8.63 -8.90 9.08
N LYS A 39 -9.33 -9.40 10.11
CA LYS A 39 -10.33 -8.63 10.86
C LYS A 39 -9.67 -7.50 11.67
N MET A 40 -8.54 -7.77 12.30
CA MET A 40 -7.77 -6.78 13.03
C MET A 40 -7.32 -5.64 12.10
N LEU A 41 -6.82 -5.97 10.91
CA LEU A 41 -6.39 -4.97 9.94
C LEU A 41 -7.53 -4.13 9.39
N SER A 42 -8.68 -4.75 9.09
CA SER A 42 -9.85 -4.02 8.58
C SER A 42 -10.45 -3.05 9.60
N GLY A 43 -10.26 -3.31 10.89
CA GLY A 43 -10.68 -2.43 11.98
C GLY A 43 -9.63 -1.39 12.40
N PHE A 44 -8.43 -1.44 11.85
CA PHE A 44 -7.36 -0.53 12.25
C PHE A 44 -7.57 0.88 11.68
N GLU A 45 -7.45 1.86 12.57
CA GLU A 45 -7.49 3.27 12.22
C GLU A 45 -6.43 4.05 13.03
N TYR A 46 -5.78 4.99 12.39
CA TYR A 46 -4.86 5.90 13.05
C TYR A 46 -5.04 7.32 12.50
N LYS A 47 -5.33 8.27 13.37
CA LYS A 47 -5.57 9.68 13.02
C LYS A 47 -6.61 9.88 11.91
N GLY A 48 -7.71 9.12 11.97
CA GLY A 48 -8.79 9.17 10.98
C GLY A 48 -8.45 8.52 9.63
N GLN A 49 -7.32 7.83 9.52
CA GLN A 49 -6.93 7.11 8.31
C GLN A 49 -6.98 5.61 8.52
N ARG A 50 -7.50 4.91 7.53
CA ARG A 50 -7.58 3.45 7.49
C ARG A 50 -6.43 2.84 6.71
N LEU A 51 -6.21 1.55 6.91
CA LEU A 51 -5.33 0.76 6.07
C LEU A 51 -5.90 0.65 4.66
N THR A 52 -5.10 1.01 3.67
CA THR A 52 -5.52 1.02 2.27
C THR A 52 -4.86 -0.08 1.45
N ASN A 53 -3.60 -0.42 1.74
CA ASN A 53 -2.88 -1.40 0.94
C ASN A 53 -1.69 -2.00 1.67
N PHE A 54 -1.15 -3.04 1.07
CA PHE A 54 0.14 -3.64 1.40
C PHE A 54 1.15 -3.36 0.29
N GLU A 55 2.39 -3.17 0.68
CA GLU A 55 3.58 -3.16 -0.17
C GLU A 55 4.79 -3.69 0.64
N MET A 56 6.00 -3.62 0.14
CA MET A 56 7.12 -4.32 0.77
C MET A 56 8.37 -3.46 1.00
N GLU A 57 8.37 -2.16 0.64
CA GLU A 57 9.56 -1.31 0.62
C GLU A 57 9.42 0.05 1.33
N SER A 58 8.23 0.59 1.43
CA SER A 58 7.99 1.99 1.80
C SER A 58 8.48 2.38 3.19
N ALA A 59 8.32 1.51 4.18
CA ALA A 59 8.73 1.84 5.56
C ALA A 59 10.24 2.07 5.64
N MET A 60 11.04 1.22 4.95
CA MET A 60 12.49 1.36 4.88
C MET A 60 12.88 2.63 4.14
N LEU A 61 12.29 2.88 2.97
CA LEU A 61 12.57 4.06 2.17
C LEU A 61 12.27 5.36 2.93
N GLN A 62 11.09 5.44 3.57
CA GLN A 62 10.68 6.61 4.32
C GLN A 62 11.50 6.80 5.59
N GLY A 63 11.86 5.71 6.28
CA GLY A 63 12.73 5.73 7.45
C GLY A 63 14.12 6.26 7.12
N LEU A 64 14.75 5.74 6.07
CA LEU A 64 16.07 6.20 5.62
C LEU A 64 16.02 7.64 5.12
N ALA A 65 15.03 8.01 4.34
CA ALA A 65 14.86 9.39 3.88
C ALA A 65 14.78 10.37 5.07
N LYS A 66 14.00 10.03 6.09
CA LYS A 66 13.88 10.84 7.30
C LYS A 66 15.22 10.98 8.05
N LEU A 67 15.96 9.90 8.21
CA LEU A 67 17.29 9.91 8.86
C LEU A 67 18.29 10.78 8.10
N MET A 68 18.21 10.82 6.77
CA MET A 68 19.08 11.59 5.89
C MET A 68 18.59 13.02 5.64
N GLY A 69 17.51 13.46 6.27
CA GLY A 69 16.94 14.80 6.08
C GLY A 69 16.15 14.98 4.77
N HIS A 70 15.81 13.89 4.09
CA HIS A 70 15.02 13.89 2.86
C HIS A 70 13.53 13.70 3.11
N LYS A 71 12.73 14.04 2.11
CA LYS A 71 11.28 13.79 2.09
C LYS A 71 10.99 12.66 1.11
N ALA A 72 10.24 11.66 1.54
CA ALA A 72 9.77 10.58 0.70
C ALA A 72 8.25 10.41 0.82
N VAL A 73 7.63 9.97 -0.25
CA VAL A 73 6.23 9.57 -0.29
C VAL A 73 6.10 8.36 -1.20
N THR A 74 5.22 7.45 -0.85
CA THR A 74 4.88 6.30 -1.68
C THR A 74 3.51 6.50 -2.30
N VAL A 75 3.40 6.21 -3.58
CA VAL A 75 2.15 6.18 -4.32
C VAL A 75 2.01 4.79 -4.92
N CYS A 76 0.88 4.13 -4.66
CA CYS A 76 0.66 2.75 -5.06
C CYS A 76 -0.49 2.64 -6.06
N SER A 77 -0.31 1.84 -7.09
CA SER A 77 -1.40 1.34 -7.90
C SER A 77 -1.93 0.03 -7.29
N ILE A 78 -3.23 -0.04 -7.04
CA ILE A 78 -3.83 -1.25 -6.48
C ILE A 78 -4.01 -2.29 -7.58
N ILE A 79 -3.29 -3.40 -7.46
CA ILE A 79 -3.31 -4.49 -8.45
C ILE A 79 -4.39 -5.52 -8.12
N ALA A 80 -4.60 -5.79 -6.83
CA ALA A 80 -5.58 -6.78 -6.38
C ALA A 80 -6.26 -6.33 -5.10
N GLY A 81 -7.57 -6.49 -5.05
CA GLY A 81 -8.39 -6.28 -3.86
C GLY A 81 -8.60 -7.58 -3.10
N ARG A 82 -8.16 -7.64 -1.84
CA ARG A 82 -8.29 -8.86 -1.01
C ARG A 82 -9.71 -9.14 -0.58
N VAL A 83 -10.42 -8.08 -0.19
CA VAL A 83 -11.81 -8.18 0.29
C VAL A 83 -12.77 -8.35 -0.88
N SER A 84 -12.51 -7.63 -1.98
CA SER A 84 -13.34 -7.69 -3.18
C SER A 84 -13.05 -8.88 -4.08
N HIS A 85 -11.95 -9.60 -3.83
CA HIS A 85 -11.45 -10.68 -4.69
C HIS A 85 -11.31 -10.26 -6.17
N THR A 86 -10.98 -8.99 -6.39
CA THR A 86 -10.78 -8.41 -7.72
C THR A 86 -9.29 -8.32 -8.05
N SER A 87 -8.99 -8.33 -9.34
CA SER A 87 -7.64 -8.07 -9.83
C SER A 87 -7.69 -7.16 -11.06
N ASN A 88 -6.64 -6.35 -11.23
CA ASN A 88 -6.47 -5.53 -12.41
C ASN A 88 -5.57 -6.25 -13.43
N PRO A 89 -6.11 -6.83 -14.50
CA PRO A 89 -5.29 -7.52 -15.51
C PRO A 89 -4.39 -6.57 -16.30
N ASN A 90 -4.74 -5.28 -16.37
CA ASN A 90 -3.97 -4.24 -17.03
C ASN A 90 -3.08 -3.42 -16.07
N TYR A 91 -2.56 -4.04 -15.01
CA TYR A 91 -1.78 -3.34 -14.00
C TYR A 91 -0.55 -2.60 -14.55
N LYS A 92 0.07 -3.10 -15.63
CA LYS A 92 1.22 -2.44 -16.28
C LYS A 92 0.83 -1.10 -16.90
N GLY A 93 -0.33 -1.03 -17.55
CA GLY A 93 -0.88 0.23 -18.07
C GLY A 93 -1.18 1.21 -16.94
N SER A 94 -1.85 0.76 -15.90
CA SER A 94 -2.17 1.58 -14.72
C SER A 94 -0.93 2.13 -14.00
N ILE A 95 0.18 1.38 -13.97
CA ILE A 95 1.44 1.87 -13.41
C ILE A 95 2.01 2.99 -14.30
N GLY A 96 1.97 2.84 -15.62
CA GLY A 96 2.42 3.86 -16.55
C GLY A 96 1.64 5.18 -16.39
N GLU A 97 0.32 5.08 -16.30
CA GLU A 97 -0.56 6.23 -16.03
C GLU A 97 -0.25 6.90 -14.70
N LEU A 98 -0.05 6.11 -13.64
CA LEU A 98 0.32 6.60 -12.31
C LEU A 98 1.65 7.36 -12.33
N ILE A 99 2.66 6.85 -13.03
CA ILE A 99 3.96 7.51 -13.18
C ILE A 99 3.79 8.88 -13.83
N GLN A 100 3.07 8.95 -14.96
CA GLN A 100 2.83 10.21 -15.66
C GLN A 100 2.08 11.21 -14.77
N LEU A 101 1.06 10.75 -14.08
CA LEU A 101 0.25 11.57 -13.18
C LEU A 101 1.07 12.15 -12.03
N VAL A 102 1.98 11.38 -11.45
CA VAL A 102 2.88 11.85 -10.39
C VAL A 102 3.91 12.82 -10.92
N LEU A 103 4.55 12.52 -12.05
CA LEU A 103 5.56 13.39 -12.67
C LEU A 103 4.98 14.76 -13.05
N ASN A 104 3.75 14.80 -13.52
CA ASN A 104 3.07 16.06 -13.86
C ASN A 104 2.75 16.95 -12.64
N LYS A 105 2.93 16.42 -11.41
CA LYS A 105 2.69 17.14 -10.14
C LYS A 105 3.98 17.60 -9.43
N LEU A 106 5.13 17.17 -9.91
CA LEU A 106 6.44 17.56 -9.37
C LEU A 106 6.93 18.85 -9.97
#